data_f2fbec970b15e415a41991c9f85b1a1f
#
_entry.id   f2fbec970b15e415a41991c9f85b1a1f
#
_cell.length_a   1.000
_cell.length_b   1.000
_cell.length_c   1.000
_cell.angle_alpha   90.00
_cell.angle_beta   90.00
_cell.angle_gamma   90.00
#
_symmetry.space_group_name_H-M   'P 1'
#
loop_
_entity.id
_entity.type
_entity.pdbx_description
1 polymer ?
#
loop_
_entity_poly.entity_id
_entity_poly.type
_entity_poly.pdbx_seq_one_letter_code
_entity_poly.pdbx_strand_id
1 'polypeptide(L)'
;MTCIWTNVHSRAGKVTVFLCAAQLFALLIAYFFAFCYLRGKFHKRGNYKLLKYTNMINAQDIKIGTAIRMDGKLYFCIDFLHVKPGKGNTFMRTKLKDVVNGYVLERRFNIGEKLEDVRVERRPFQYLYQEGSDYIFMNQETYEQIPIPSYQINGVDYMKEGAILEVVTDASTETVLFADMPMKVVLAVTYTEPGLKGDTATNTTKPATLETGAEIRVPLFINEGELVEVDTRDGSYVGRVKA
;
A
#
# COMPACT_ATOMS: atom_id res chain seq x y z
N MET A 1 -0.64 24.97 -53.42
CA MET A 1 -1.97 25.36 -52.87
C MET A 1 -3.02 24.61 -53.68
N THR A 2 -3.49 23.50 -53.16
CA THR A 2 -4.50 22.65 -53.82
C THR A 2 -5.87 22.99 -53.25
N CYS A 3 -6.73 23.57 -54.06
CA CYS A 3 -8.14 23.84 -53.73
C CYS A 3 -8.95 22.58 -54.01
N ILE A 4 -9.67 22.08 -53.05
CA ILE A 4 -10.57 20.93 -53.20
C ILE A 4 -12.00 21.42 -53.30
N TRP A 5 -12.70 21.00 -54.34
CA TRP A 5 -14.13 21.29 -54.56
C TRP A 5 -14.98 20.29 -53.78
N THR A 6 -15.81 20.79 -52.87
CA THR A 6 -16.84 19.96 -52.24
C THR A 6 -18.22 20.53 -52.55
N ASN A 7 -19.09 19.72 -53.15
CA ASN A 7 -20.48 20.05 -53.41
C ASN A 7 -21.32 19.69 -52.18
N VAL A 8 -21.89 20.69 -51.52
CA VAL A 8 -22.83 20.46 -50.41
C VAL A 8 -24.26 20.70 -50.97
N HIS A 9 -25.10 19.67 -50.91
CA HIS A 9 -26.52 19.75 -51.30
C HIS A 9 -27.35 20.18 -50.06
N SER A 10 -27.92 21.39 -50.12
CA SER A 10 -28.90 21.89 -49.16
C SER A 10 -30.26 22.01 -49.85
N ARG A 11 -31.37 21.78 -49.08
CA ARG A 11 -32.75 21.83 -49.57
C ARG A 11 -33.23 23.18 -50.14
N ALA A 12 -32.37 24.20 -50.11
CA ALA A 12 -32.74 25.57 -50.54
C ALA A 12 -31.93 26.11 -51.74
N GLY A 13 -31.37 25.25 -52.61
CA GLY A 13 -30.64 25.69 -53.82
C GLY A 13 -29.16 25.42 -53.80
N LYS A 14 -28.55 25.33 -54.99
CA LYS A 14 -27.08 25.14 -55.16
C LYS A 14 -26.35 26.41 -54.77
N VAL A 15 -25.65 26.39 -53.66
CA VAL A 15 -24.74 27.46 -53.26
C VAL A 15 -23.33 26.93 -53.31
N THR A 16 -22.50 27.47 -54.20
CA THR A 16 -21.06 27.20 -54.29
C THR A 16 -20.31 28.09 -53.29
N VAL A 17 -19.78 27.52 -52.24
CA VAL A 17 -18.98 28.26 -51.27
C VAL A 17 -17.50 27.93 -51.47
N PHE A 18 -16.70 28.94 -51.68
CA PHE A 18 -15.25 28.85 -51.71
C PHE A 18 -14.73 28.78 -50.28
N LEU A 19 -14.29 27.62 -49.85
CA LEU A 19 -13.62 27.44 -48.55
C LEU A 19 -12.12 27.18 -48.79
N CYS A 20 -11.29 28.08 -48.29
CA CYS A 20 -9.86 27.90 -48.30
C CYS A 20 -9.47 26.79 -47.31
N ALA A 21 -8.44 25.99 -47.62
CA ALA A 21 -7.97 24.88 -46.79
C ALA A 21 -7.74 25.26 -45.32
N ALA A 22 -7.41 26.53 -45.05
CA ALA A 22 -7.25 27.05 -43.69
C ALA A 22 -8.58 27.16 -42.92
N GLN A 23 -9.69 27.40 -43.60
CA GLN A 23 -11.01 27.49 -42.96
C GLN A 23 -11.59 26.10 -42.62
N LEU A 24 -11.29 25.07 -43.42
CA LEU A 24 -11.62 23.68 -43.12
C LEU A 24 -10.88 23.15 -41.89
N PHE A 25 -9.61 23.56 -41.76
CA PHE A 25 -8.81 23.15 -40.60
C PHE A 25 -9.29 23.84 -39.30
N ALA A 26 -9.71 25.11 -39.38
CA ALA A 26 -10.29 25.82 -38.22
C ALA A 26 -11.63 25.22 -37.78
N LEU A 27 -12.49 24.79 -38.72
CA LEU A 27 -13.74 24.13 -38.43
C LEU A 27 -13.55 22.73 -37.82
N LEU A 28 -12.57 21.98 -38.28
CA LEU A 28 -12.20 20.66 -37.72
C LEU A 28 -11.67 20.81 -36.27
N ILE A 29 -10.85 21.81 -36.00
CA ILE A 29 -10.34 22.10 -34.65
C ILE A 29 -11.49 22.55 -33.74
N ALA A 30 -12.40 23.39 -34.19
CA ALA A 30 -13.57 23.83 -33.43
C ALA A 30 -14.51 22.66 -33.14
N TYR A 31 -14.70 21.75 -34.12
CA TYR A 31 -15.50 20.53 -33.90
C TYR A 31 -14.84 19.55 -32.89
N PHE A 32 -13.51 19.43 -32.93
CA PHE A 32 -12.77 18.60 -31.98
C PHE A 32 -12.81 19.20 -30.56
N PHE A 33 -12.69 20.53 -30.44
CA PHE A 33 -12.85 21.21 -29.15
C PHE A 33 -14.28 21.13 -28.61
N ALA A 34 -15.28 21.28 -29.48
CA ALA A 34 -16.68 21.14 -29.08
C ALA A 34 -16.99 19.68 -28.67
N PHE A 35 -16.42 18.69 -29.36
CA PHE A 35 -16.59 17.28 -29.03
C PHE A 35 -15.88 16.91 -27.72
N CYS A 36 -14.67 17.43 -27.46
CA CYS A 36 -13.99 17.29 -26.18
C CYS A 36 -14.73 18.01 -25.05
N TYR A 37 -15.29 19.21 -25.30
CA TYR A 37 -16.05 19.97 -24.32
C TYR A 37 -17.38 19.29 -23.95
N LEU A 38 -18.06 18.71 -24.92
CA LEU A 38 -19.27 17.92 -24.68
C LEU A 38 -18.98 16.60 -23.96
N ARG A 39 -17.84 15.93 -24.28
CA ARG A 39 -17.41 14.72 -23.58
C ARG A 39 -16.98 14.99 -22.14
N GLY A 40 -16.36 16.17 -21.88
CA GLY A 40 -16.00 16.60 -20.52
C GLY A 40 -17.21 16.95 -19.63
N LYS A 41 -18.36 17.34 -20.22
CA LYS A 41 -19.60 17.61 -19.46
C LYS A 41 -20.42 16.38 -19.13
N PHE A 42 -20.22 15.27 -19.84
CA PHE A 42 -20.93 14.01 -19.56
C PHE A 42 -20.33 13.21 -18.39
N HIS A 43 -19.18 13.65 -17.83
CA HIS A 43 -18.55 12.96 -16.70
C HIS A 43 -18.84 13.61 -15.35
N LYS A 44 -19.85 14.45 -15.25
CA LYS A 44 -20.33 14.98 -13.96
C LYS A 44 -21.82 14.68 -13.78
N ARG A 45 -22.09 13.76 -12.84
CA ARG A 45 -23.34 13.36 -12.20
C ARG A 45 -23.89 11.99 -12.62
N GLY A 46 -23.04 10.98 -12.51
CA GLY A 46 -23.56 9.71 -12.01
C GLY A 46 -23.38 9.74 -10.50
N ASN A 47 -24.41 10.04 -9.73
CA ASN A 47 -24.52 9.60 -8.35
C ASN A 47 -24.61 8.07 -8.41
N TYR A 48 -23.48 7.41 -8.63
CA TYR A 48 -23.33 6.03 -8.22
C TYR A 48 -23.35 6.10 -6.69
N LYS A 49 -24.54 5.92 -6.15
CA LYS A 49 -24.67 5.41 -4.81
C LYS A 49 -23.99 4.03 -4.89
N LEU A 50 -22.67 4.02 -4.74
CA LEU A 50 -21.91 2.82 -4.42
C LEU A 50 -22.68 2.25 -3.24
N LEU A 51 -23.46 1.20 -3.51
CA LEU A 51 -23.95 0.32 -2.47
C LEU A 51 -22.69 -0.15 -1.77
N LYS A 52 -22.29 0.59 -0.72
CA LYS A 52 -21.28 0.14 0.22
C LYS A 52 -21.84 -1.18 0.74
N TYR A 53 -21.37 -2.26 0.20
CA TYR A 53 -21.49 -3.57 0.80
C TYR A 53 -20.63 -3.51 2.07
N THR A 54 -21.16 -2.86 3.09
CA THR A 54 -20.56 -2.89 4.41
C THR A 54 -20.97 -4.22 5.01
N ASN A 55 -20.06 -5.18 4.98
CA ASN A 55 -20.26 -6.39 5.75
C ASN A 55 -20.25 -5.97 7.21
N MET A 56 -21.39 -6.17 7.89
CA MET A 56 -21.51 -5.93 9.32
C MET A 56 -21.22 -7.22 10.06
N ILE A 57 -20.19 -7.21 10.92
CA ILE A 57 -19.91 -8.30 11.84
C ILE A 57 -20.36 -7.94 13.26
N ASN A 58 -20.70 -8.94 14.06
CA ASN A 58 -20.94 -8.70 15.48
C ASN A 58 -19.59 -8.63 16.21
N ALA A 59 -19.54 -7.82 17.26
CA ALA A 59 -18.32 -7.66 18.05
C ALA A 59 -17.76 -8.99 18.60
N GLN A 60 -18.61 -9.99 18.82
CA GLN A 60 -18.19 -11.32 19.27
C GLN A 60 -17.45 -12.14 18.20
N ASP A 61 -17.59 -11.79 16.92
CA ASP A 61 -16.99 -12.51 15.80
C ASP A 61 -15.62 -11.94 15.39
N ILE A 62 -15.15 -10.88 16.08
CA ILE A 62 -13.83 -10.27 15.86
C ILE A 62 -12.74 -11.29 16.17
N LYS A 63 -11.78 -11.40 15.26
CA LYS A 63 -10.58 -12.24 15.39
C LYS A 63 -9.33 -11.41 15.18
N ILE A 64 -8.18 -11.93 15.57
CA ILE A 64 -6.88 -11.31 15.23
C ILE A 64 -6.76 -11.22 13.72
N GLY A 65 -6.38 -10.03 13.22
CA GLY A 65 -6.29 -9.75 11.78
C GLY A 65 -7.60 -9.27 11.12
N THR A 66 -8.72 -9.21 11.86
CA THR A 66 -9.96 -8.60 11.34
C THR A 66 -9.77 -7.09 11.18
N ALA A 67 -10.09 -6.58 9.99
CA ALA A 67 -10.07 -5.15 9.71
C ALA A 67 -11.47 -4.56 9.93
N ILE A 68 -11.57 -3.56 10.79
CA ILE A 68 -12.83 -2.90 11.11
C ILE A 68 -12.74 -1.41 10.83
N ARG A 69 -13.82 -0.82 10.28
CA ARG A 69 -13.90 0.62 10.06
C ARG A 69 -14.72 1.26 11.17
N MET A 70 -14.13 2.26 11.83
CA MET A 70 -14.78 3.08 12.87
C MET A 70 -14.44 4.55 12.65
N ASP A 71 -15.43 5.40 12.75
CA ASP A 71 -15.27 6.86 12.61
C ASP A 71 -14.51 7.29 11.34
N GLY A 72 -14.67 6.52 10.24
CA GLY A 72 -14.00 6.75 8.98
C GLY A 72 -12.55 6.29 8.91
N LYS A 73 -12.00 5.73 9.99
CA LYS A 73 -10.65 5.16 10.06
C LYS A 73 -10.70 3.65 10.06
N LEU A 74 -9.64 3.06 9.55
CA LEU A 74 -9.47 1.61 9.49
C LEU A 74 -8.55 1.13 10.61
N TYR A 75 -8.96 0.07 11.29
CA TYR A 75 -8.23 -0.54 12.40
C TYR A 75 -8.09 -2.03 12.20
N PHE A 76 -6.91 -2.57 12.54
CA PHE A 76 -6.67 -4.01 12.62
C PHE A 76 -6.77 -4.48 14.07
N CYS A 77 -7.49 -5.58 14.30
CA CYS A 77 -7.50 -6.24 15.58
C CYS A 77 -6.19 -7.04 15.77
N ILE A 78 -5.36 -6.61 16.72
CA ILE A 78 -4.12 -7.32 17.11
C ILE A 78 -4.32 -8.29 18.26
N ASP A 79 -5.27 -7.99 19.15
CA ASP A 79 -5.55 -8.83 20.33
C ASP A 79 -7.00 -8.64 20.75
N PHE A 80 -7.63 -9.68 21.27
CA PHE A 80 -8.97 -9.60 21.81
C PHE A 80 -9.15 -10.50 23.03
N LEU A 81 -9.97 -10.04 23.96
CA LEU A 81 -10.32 -10.78 25.15
C LEU A 81 -11.84 -10.74 25.38
N HIS A 82 -12.45 -11.90 25.49
CA HIS A 82 -13.85 -12.02 25.84
C HIS A 82 -14.01 -12.01 27.36
N VAL A 83 -14.53 -10.92 27.91
CA VAL A 83 -14.69 -10.75 29.36
C VAL A 83 -16.14 -11.06 29.76
N LYS A 84 -16.28 -12.06 30.64
CA LYS A 84 -17.57 -12.45 31.26
C LYS A 84 -17.52 -12.10 32.73
N PRO A 85 -17.93 -10.87 33.12
CA PRO A 85 -17.96 -10.51 34.53
C PRO A 85 -19.06 -11.31 35.25
N GLY A 86 -18.82 -11.69 36.50
CA GLY A 86 -19.81 -12.45 37.28
C GLY A 86 -21.12 -11.68 37.53
N LYS A 87 -21.08 -10.35 37.52
CA LYS A 87 -22.23 -9.43 37.53
C LYS A 87 -22.04 -8.40 36.44
N GLY A 88 -23.00 -8.30 35.49
CA GLY A 88 -23.00 -7.35 34.39
C GLY A 88 -22.94 -7.98 32.98
N ASN A 89 -23.00 -7.14 31.95
CA ASN A 89 -23.02 -7.59 30.57
C ASN A 89 -21.63 -8.07 30.14
N THR A 90 -21.60 -9.13 29.35
CA THR A 90 -20.38 -9.60 28.70
C THR A 90 -19.95 -8.62 27.63
N PHE A 91 -18.65 -8.36 27.51
CA PHE A 91 -18.09 -7.47 26.51
C PHE A 91 -16.79 -8.03 25.93
N MET A 92 -16.46 -7.56 24.74
CA MET A 92 -15.17 -7.82 24.07
C MET A 92 -14.24 -6.65 24.34
N ARG A 93 -13.04 -6.95 24.83
CA ARG A 93 -11.94 -5.99 24.96
C ARG A 93 -10.97 -6.26 23.83
N THR A 94 -10.77 -5.29 22.99
CA THR A 94 -9.94 -5.44 21.78
C THR A 94 -8.82 -4.43 21.78
N LYS A 95 -7.64 -4.85 21.33
CA LYS A 95 -6.55 -3.96 20.96
C LYS A 95 -6.57 -3.78 19.46
N LEU A 96 -6.70 -2.54 19.04
CA LEU A 96 -6.84 -2.15 17.66
C LEU A 96 -5.65 -1.30 17.24
N LYS A 97 -5.02 -1.63 16.12
CA LYS A 97 -3.95 -0.85 15.51
C LYS A 97 -4.54 0.00 14.39
N ASP A 98 -4.37 1.32 14.46
CA ASP A 98 -4.70 2.25 13.37
C ASP A 98 -3.78 1.95 12.18
N VAL A 99 -4.38 1.75 11.01
CA VAL A 99 -3.65 1.38 9.79
C VAL A 99 -2.74 2.50 9.31
N VAL A 100 -3.16 3.76 9.43
CA VAL A 100 -2.43 4.91 8.92
C VAL A 100 -1.34 5.36 9.86
N ASN A 101 -1.67 5.47 11.15
CA ASN A 101 -0.77 6.09 12.14
C ASN A 101 -0.01 5.05 12.99
N GLY A 102 -0.35 3.77 12.88
CA GLY A 102 0.27 2.69 13.65
C GLY A 102 -0.04 2.69 15.15
N TYR A 103 -0.83 3.65 15.65
CA TYR A 103 -1.18 3.72 17.07
C TYR A 103 -2.07 2.55 17.49
N VAL A 104 -1.76 2.00 18.66
CA VAL A 104 -2.57 0.95 19.27
C VAL A 104 -3.52 1.59 20.27
N LEU A 105 -4.82 1.36 20.08
CA LEU A 105 -5.85 1.77 21.02
C LEU A 105 -6.58 0.55 21.59
N GLU A 106 -6.99 0.62 22.83
CA GLU A 106 -7.81 -0.39 23.46
C GLU A 106 -9.27 0.07 23.48
N ARG A 107 -10.18 -0.78 22.98
CA ARG A 107 -11.62 -0.48 22.95
C ARG A 107 -12.42 -1.66 23.47
N ARG A 108 -13.56 -1.32 24.11
CA ARG A 108 -14.55 -2.29 24.58
C ARG A 108 -15.76 -2.23 23.69
N PHE A 109 -16.23 -3.39 23.26
CA PHE A 109 -17.45 -3.55 22.48
C PHE A 109 -18.44 -4.40 23.25
N ASN A 110 -19.70 -4.01 23.25
CA ASN A 110 -20.75 -4.83 23.84
C ASN A 110 -21.08 -6.01 22.92
N ILE A 111 -21.50 -7.13 23.49
CA ILE A 111 -21.99 -8.26 22.70
C ILE A 111 -23.23 -7.82 21.93
N GLY A 112 -23.24 -8.10 20.61
CA GLY A 112 -24.31 -7.67 19.70
C GLY A 112 -24.11 -6.31 19.06
N GLU A 113 -23.07 -5.55 19.42
CA GLU A 113 -22.66 -4.36 18.70
C GLU A 113 -22.21 -4.74 17.28
N LYS A 114 -22.75 -4.05 16.28
CA LYS A 114 -22.42 -4.29 14.88
C LYS A 114 -21.31 -3.34 14.45
N LEU A 115 -20.30 -3.91 13.83
CA LEU A 115 -19.12 -3.19 13.33
C LEU A 115 -19.01 -3.39 11.83
N GLU A 116 -18.49 -2.39 11.13
CA GLU A 116 -18.25 -2.46 9.70
C GLU A 116 -16.96 -3.27 9.47
N ASP A 117 -17.11 -4.47 8.91
CA ASP A 117 -16.00 -5.34 8.51
C ASP A 117 -15.48 -4.91 7.13
N VAL A 118 -14.17 -4.76 7.01
CA VAL A 118 -13.50 -4.44 5.76
C VAL A 118 -12.71 -5.64 5.30
N ARG A 119 -13.11 -6.18 4.16
CA ARG A 119 -12.36 -7.27 3.55
C ARG A 119 -11.04 -6.75 3.02
N VAL A 120 -9.95 -7.31 3.51
CA VAL A 120 -8.61 -6.99 3.05
C VAL A 120 -8.07 -8.12 2.17
N GLU A 121 -7.33 -7.75 1.14
CA GLU A 121 -6.60 -8.66 0.27
C GLU A 121 -5.11 -8.44 0.44
N ARG A 122 -4.35 -9.53 0.44
CA ARG A 122 -2.88 -9.51 0.50
C ARG A 122 -2.36 -10.01 -0.83
N ARG A 123 -1.49 -9.23 -1.45
CA ARG A 123 -0.88 -9.58 -2.73
C ARG A 123 0.63 -9.36 -2.67
N PRO A 124 1.43 -10.24 -3.30
CA PRO A 124 2.86 -10.06 -3.36
C PRO A 124 3.24 -8.98 -4.38
N PHE A 125 4.04 -8.03 -3.93
CA PHE A 125 4.62 -6.98 -4.75
C PHE A 125 6.13 -7.00 -4.63
N GLN A 126 6.82 -6.67 -5.70
CA GLN A 126 8.26 -6.55 -5.73
C GLN A 126 8.66 -5.08 -5.66
N TYR A 127 9.55 -4.74 -4.75
CA TYR A 127 10.15 -3.42 -4.69
C TYR A 127 11.11 -3.22 -5.85
N LEU A 128 10.99 -2.11 -6.58
CA LEU A 128 11.83 -1.77 -7.71
C LEU A 128 12.87 -0.70 -7.33
N TYR A 129 12.41 0.49 -7.00
CA TYR A 129 13.27 1.64 -6.67
C TYR A 129 12.51 2.68 -5.85
N GLN A 130 13.28 3.64 -5.32
CA GLN A 130 12.72 4.78 -4.58
C GLN A 130 12.67 6.02 -5.48
N GLU A 131 11.54 6.72 -5.46
CA GLU A 131 11.34 7.99 -6.13
C GLU A 131 10.92 9.07 -5.13
N GLY A 132 11.87 9.90 -4.70
CA GLY A 132 11.64 10.90 -3.68
C GLY A 132 11.28 10.29 -2.31
N SER A 133 10.05 10.54 -1.84
CA SER A 133 9.52 9.97 -0.58
C SER A 133 8.80 8.65 -0.77
N ASP A 134 8.53 8.27 -2.02
CA ASP A 134 7.71 7.13 -2.35
C ASP A 134 8.57 5.97 -2.87
N TYR A 135 8.14 4.76 -2.58
CA TYR A 135 8.75 3.52 -3.03
C TYR A 135 7.87 2.91 -4.12
N ILE A 136 8.48 2.56 -5.25
CA ILE A 136 7.76 2.00 -6.38
C ILE A 136 7.76 0.48 -6.29
N PHE A 137 6.58 -0.09 -6.27
CA PHE A 137 6.35 -1.53 -6.21
C PHE A 137 5.65 -2.02 -7.47
N MET A 138 6.00 -3.20 -7.90
CA MET A 138 5.39 -3.87 -9.05
C MET A 138 4.62 -5.12 -8.58
N ASN A 139 3.37 -5.21 -8.94
CA ASN A 139 2.57 -6.41 -8.74
C ASN A 139 3.14 -7.56 -9.57
N GLN A 140 3.39 -8.71 -8.95
CA GLN A 140 3.97 -9.86 -9.65
C GLN A 140 3.01 -10.56 -10.62
N GLU A 141 1.70 -10.32 -10.48
CA GLU A 141 0.68 -10.93 -11.33
C GLU A 141 0.27 -10.02 -12.50
N THR A 142 0.03 -8.72 -12.21
CA THR A 142 -0.48 -7.75 -13.20
C THR A 142 0.60 -6.89 -13.82
N TYR A 143 1.82 -6.87 -13.23
CA TYR A 143 2.94 -6.00 -13.60
C TYR A 143 2.64 -4.50 -13.49
N GLU A 144 1.56 -4.15 -12.82
CA GLU A 144 1.23 -2.75 -12.53
C GLU A 144 2.17 -2.20 -11.46
N GLN A 145 2.60 -0.96 -11.66
CA GLN A 145 3.45 -0.26 -10.72
C GLN A 145 2.62 0.70 -9.88
N ILE A 146 2.84 0.67 -8.57
CA ILE A 146 2.17 1.54 -7.62
C ILE A 146 3.19 2.24 -6.72
N PRO A 147 3.04 3.56 -6.47
CA PRO A 147 3.82 4.26 -5.46
C PRO A 147 3.22 4.01 -4.08
N ILE A 148 4.06 3.65 -3.11
CA ILE A 148 3.70 3.51 -1.70
C ILE A 148 4.61 4.42 -0.88
N PRO A 149 4.07 5.36 -0.09
CA PRO A 149 4.87 6.24 0.74
C PRO A 149 5.53 5.48 1.90
N SER A 150 6.70 5.94 2.33
CA SER A 150 7.53 5.27 3.36
C SER A 150 6.78 4.98 4.66
N TYR A 151 5.87 5.85 5.09
CA TYR A 151 5.12 5.68 6.34
C TYR A 151 4.09 4.52 6.31
N GLN A 152 3.75 4.02 5.11
CA GLN A 152 2.87 2.86 4.93
C GLN A 152 3.63 1.54 4.81
N ILE A 153 4.97 1.57 4.87
CA ILE A 153 5.81 0.38 4.74
C ILE A 153 6.36 0.01 6.10
N ASN A 154 6.05 -1.19 6.58
CA ASN A 154 6.63 -1.72 7.80
C ASN A 154 7.99 -2.38 7.49
N GLY A 155 9.06 -1.95 8.19
CA GLY A 155 10.40 -2.50 8.02
C GLY A 155 11.17 -1.96 6.82
N VAL A 156 10.91 -0.71 6.42
CA VAL A 156 11.55 -0.05 5.27
C VAL A 156 13.08 -0.06 5.35
N ASP A 157 13.67 0.01 6.56
CA ASP A 157 15.11 0.04 6.79
C ASP A 157 15.83 -1.26 6.36
N TYR A 158 15.11 -2.38 6.27
CA TYR A 158 15.64 -3.68 5.87
C TYR A 158 15.30 -4.05 4.42
N MET A 159 14.70 -3.11 3.69
CA MET A 159 14.24 -3.35 2.33
C MET A 159 15.35 -3.12 1.32
N LYS A 160 15.61 -4.12 0.46
CA LYS A 160 16.52 -4.00 -0.66
C LYS A 160 15.80 -4.11 -2.00
N GLU A 161 16.42 -3.60 -3.07
CA GLU A 161 15.89 -3.73 -4.42
C GLU A 161 15.62 -5.20 -4.77
N GLY A 162 14.45 -5.44 -5.37
CA GLY A 162 14.00 -6.79 -5.70
C GLY A 162 13.32 -7.54 -4.56
N ALA A 163 13.24 -6.98 -3.34
CA ALA A 163 12.54 -7.60 -2.22
C ALA A 163 11.05 -7.77 -2.52
N ILE A 164 10.48 -8.89 -2.08
CA ILE A 164 9.06 -9.18 -2.21
C ILE A 164 8.38 -8.85 -0.88
N LEU A 165 7.36 -8.00 -0.93
CA LEU A 165 6.55 -7.58 0.19
C LEU A 165 5.10 -8.01 -0.01
N GLU A 166 4.37 -8.17 1.10
CA GLU A 166 2.91 -8.33 1.06
C GLU A 166 2.24 -6.96 1.16
N VAL A 167 1.62 -6.52 0.08
CA VAL A 167 0.81 -5.30 0.08
C VAL A 167 -0.62 -5.66 0.45
N VAL A 168 -1.13 -4.98 1.47
CA VAL A 168 -2.49 -5.14 1.98
C VAL A 168 -3.37 -4.04 1.40
N THR A 169 -4.41 -4.44 0.69
CA THR A 169 -5.37 -3.55 0.03
C THR A 169 -6.78 -3.78 0.57
N ASP A 170 -7.58 -2.73 0.58
CA ASP A 170 -9.03 -2.83 0.83
C ASP A 170 -9.71 -3.38 -0.43
N ALA A 171 -10.30 -4.56 -0.35
CA ALA A 171 -10.95 -5.24 -1.47
C ALA A 171 -12.15 -4.46 -2.07
N SER A 172 -12.71 -3.48 -1.34
CA SER A 172 -13.86 -2.69 -1.79
C SER A 172 -13.45 -1.44 -2.56
N THR A 173 -12.30 -0.85 -2.24
CA THR A 173 -11.82 0.43 -2.78
C THR A 173 -10.53 0.28 -3.57
N GLU A 174 -9.91 -0.90 -3.54
CA GLU A 174 -8.58 -1.21 -4.12
C GLU A 174 -7.47 -0.26 -3.64
N THR A 175 -7.70 0.41 -2.49
CA THR A 175 -6.71 1.32 -1.91
C THR A 175 -5.67 0.55 -1.12
N VAL A 176 -4.41 0.92 -1.29
CA VAL A 176 -3.30 0.39 -0.48
C VAL A 176 -3.45 0.89 0.95
N LEU A 177 -3.42 -0.03 1.89
CA LEU A 177 -3.49 0.26 3.31
C LEU A 177 -2.08 0.35 3.91
N PHE A 178 -1.29 -0.69 3.70
CA PHE A 178 0.12 -0.75 4.09
C PHE A 178 0.82 -1.90 3.36
N ALA A 179 2.14 -1.91 3.45
CA ALA A 179 2.98 -2.99 2.96
C ALA A 179 3.79 -3.59 4.13
N ASP A 180 3.78 -4.90 4.23
CA ASP A 180 4.53 -5.64 5.24
C ASP A 180 5.72 -6.36 4.60
N MET A 181 6.91 -6.15 5.18
CA MET A 181 8.06 -6.99 4.89
C MET A 181 7.87 -8.41 5.44
N PRO A 182 8.47 -9.44 4.82
CA PRO A 182 8.57 -10.75 5.45
C PRO A 182 9.20 -10.62 6.84
N MET A 183 8.73 -11.44 7.79
CA MET A 183 9.24 -11.40 9.17
C MET A 183 10.76 -11.56 9.26
N LYS A 184 11.35 -12.28 8.31
CA LYS A 184 12.77 -12.56 8.26
C LYS A 184 13.32 -12.24 6.87
N VAL A 185 14.44 -11.54 6.85
CA VAL A 185 15.14 -11.19 5.63
C VAL A 185 16.61 -11.57 5.75
N VAL A 186 17.22 -11.94 4.63
CA VAL A 186 18.62 -12.26 4.55
C VAL A 186 19.35 -11.07 3.93
N LEU A 187 20.29 -10.48 4.71
CA LEU A 187 21.03 -9.30 4.31
C LEU A 187 22.54 -9.54 4.54
N ALA A 188 23.36 -8.91 3.70
CA ALA A 188 24.81 -8.96 3.86
C ALA A 188 25.28 -7.90 4.87
N VAL A 189 26.27 -8.28 5.69
CA VAL A 189 26.97 -7.34 6.57
C VAL A 189 28.02 -6.60 5.74
N THR A 190 27.89 -5.28 5.63
CA THR A 190 28.84 -4.43 4.89
C THR A 190 29.98 -3.96 5.75
N TYR A 191 29.70 -3.67 7.02
CA TYR A 191 30.71 -3.21 7.97
C TYR A 191 30.42 -3.75 9.38
N THR A 192 31.49 -4.15 10.10
CA THR A 192 31.40 -4.50 11.52
C THR A 192 32.75 -4.30 12.20
N GLU A 193 32.74 -3.92 13.46
CA GLU A 193 33.95 -3.80 14.24
C GLU A 193 34.60 -5.18 14.47
N PRO A 194 35.96 -5.25 14.48
CA PRO A 194 36.66 -6.48 14.83
C PRO A 194 36.34 -6.87 16.27
N GLY A 195 35.92 -8.11 16.49
CA GLY A 195 35.64 -8.62 17.83
C GLY A 195 36.95 -8.68 18.66
N LEU A 196 37.01 -7.92 19.74
CA LEU A 196 38.17 -7.98 20.67
C LEU A 196 38.15 -9.32 21.39
N LYS A 197 39.23 -10.08 21.21
CA LYS A 197 39.49 -11.30 21.99
C LYS A 197 39.81 -10.93 23.43
N GLY A 198 38.88 -11.13 24.34
CA GLY A 198 39.08 -10.87 25.77
C GLY A 198 37.81 -10.65 26.56
N ASP A 199 36.73 -10.36 25.92
CA ASP A 199 35.44 -10.15 26.56
C ASP A 199 34.67 -11.48 26.65
N THR A 200 34.92 -12.22 27.73
CA THR A 200 34.32 -13.54 28.00
C THR A 200 32.91 -13.45 28.64
N ALA A 201 32.26 -12.27 28.59
CA ALA A 201 30.92 -12.13 29.06
C ALA A 201 29.93 -12.79 28.06
N THR A 202 29.19 -13.74 28.56
CA THR A 202 28.04 -14.38 27.90
C THR A 202 27.10 -13.30 27.35
N ASN A 203 26.88 -13.29 26.01
CA ASN A 203 26.02 -12.34 25.27
C ASN A 203 26.69 -11.04 24.77
N THR A 204 27.99 -11.04 24.50
CA THR A 204 28.62 -9.88 23.88
C THR A 204 28.22 -9.77 22.43
N THR A 205 27.56 -8.67 22.07
CA THR A 205 27.18 -8.32 20.71
C THR A 205 27.95 -7.09 20.25
N LYS A 206 28.21 -6.98 18.94
CA LYS A 206 28.84 -5.83 18.32
C LYS A 206 27.91 -5.16 17.31
N PRO A 207 28.08 -3.86 17.03
CA PRO A 207 27.32 -3.20 15.97
C PRO A 207 27.78 -3.72 14.61
N ALA A 208 26.83 -3.86 13.69
CA ALA A 208 27.09 -4.21 12.30
C ALA A 208 26.12 -3.42 11.40
N THR A 209 26.66 -2.89 10.30
CA THR A 209 25.90 -2.21 9.26
C THR A 209 25.57 -3.20 8.16
N LEU A 210 24.33 -3.22 7.74
CA LEU A 210 23.83 -4.09 6.67
C LEU A 210 23.95 -3.41 5.29
N GLU A 211 23.75 -4.16 4.22
CA GLU A 211 23.73 -3.65 2.85
C GLU A 211 22.66 -2.58 2.58
N THR A 212 21.61 -2.56 3.39
CA THR A 212 20.55 -1.55 3.34
C THR A 212 20.88 -0.26 4.11
N GLY A 213 22.03 -0.23 4.83
CA GLY A 213 22.43 0.86 5.69
C GLY A 213 21.87 0.78 7.12
N ALA A 214 21.01 -0.19 7.42
CA ALA A 214 20.50 -0.41 8.76
C ALA A 214 21.59 -0.93 9.71
N GLU A 215 21.58 -0.45 10.96
CA GLU A 215 22.49 -0.92 11.99
C GLU A 215 21.77 -1.92 12.90
N ILE A 216 22.41 -3.07 13.11
CA ILE A 216 21.91 -4.12 14.00
C ILE A 216 23.01 -4.59 14.96
N ARG A 217 22.62 -5.30 16.02
CA ARG A 217 23.56 -5.96 16.93
C ARG A 217 23.73 -7.42 16.55
N VAL A 218 24.99 -7.82 16.26
CA VAL A 218 25.34 -9.20 15.89
C VAL A 218 26.30 -9.80 16.89
N PRO A 219 26.37 -11.15 17.02
CA PRO A 219 27.39 -11.82 17.81
C PRO A 219 28.82 -11.52 17.32
N LEU A 220 29.81 -11.61 18.20
CA LEU A 220 31.21 -11.26 17.91
C LEU A 220 31.83 -12.06 16.75
N PHE A 221 31.35 -13.28 16.48
CA PHE A 221 31.90 -14.16 15.45
C PHE A 221 31.43 -13.82 14.03
N ILE A 222 30.53 -12.88 13.85
CA ILE A 222 30.07 -12.45 12.52
C ILE A 222 31.12 -11.49 11.94
N ASN A 223 31.48 -11.73 10.67
CA ASN A 223 32.46 -10.92 9.92
C ASN A 223 31.79 -10.16 8.77
N GLU A 224 32.51 -9.20 8.22
CA GLU A 224 32.10 -8.49 7.01
C GLU A 224 31.94 -9.47 5.85
N GLY A 225 30.90 -9.23 5.00
CA GLY A 225 30.55 -10.09 3.87
C GLY A 225 29.72 -11.32 4.22
N GLU A 226 29.48 -11.60 5.51
CA GLU A 226 28.61 -12.73 5.89
C GLU A 226 27.12 -12.37 5.73
N LEU A 227 26.32 -13.38 5.33
CA LEU A 227 24.87 -13.26 5.23
C LEU A 227 24.23 -13.57 6.58
N VAL A 228 23.41 -12.64 7.03
CA VAL A 228 22.68 -12.76 8.30
C VAL A 228 21.18 -12.69 8.08
N GLU A 229 20.44 -13.52 8.81
CA GLU A 229 19.00 -13.48 8.89
C GLU A 229 18.59 -12.52 10.00
N VAL A 230 17.75 -11.53 9.67
CA VAL A 230 17.30 -10.46 10.57
C VAL A 230 15.79 -10.50 10.68
N ASP A 231 15.24 -10.37 11.89
CA ASP A 231 13.81 -10.13 12.10
C ASP A 231 13.50 -8.66 11.79
N THR A 232 12.59 -8.42 10.86
CA THR A 232 12.27 -7.07 10.37
C THR A 232 11.44 -6.22 11.34
N ARG A 233 10.89 -6.82 12.40
CA ARG A 233 10.02 -6.14 13.36
C ARG A 233 10.79 -5.39 14.44
N ASP A 234 11.87 -5.97 14.91
CA ASP A 234 12.69 -5.45 16.01
C ASP A 234 14.17 -5.27 15.65
N GLY A 235 14.56 -5.65 14.41
CA GLY A 235 15.94 -5.56 13.95
C GLY A 235 16.88 -6.55 14.63
N SER A 236 16.36 -7.63 15.20
CA SER A 236 17.18 -8.60 15.90
C SER A 236 17.86 -9.57 14.95
N TYR A 237 19.09 -9.91 15.27
CA TYR A 237 19.82 -11.00 14.61
C TYR A 237 19.18 -12.35 14.96
N VAL A 238 18.79 -13.12 13.97
CA VAL A 238 18.21 -14.46 14.11
C VAL A 238 19.26 -15.55 13.92
N GLY A 239 20.07 -15.45 12.86
CA GLY A 239 21.03 -16.48 12.53
C GLY A 239 21.96 -16.10 11.40
N ARG A 240 23.02 -16.92 11.22
CA ARG A 240 23.92 -16.82 10.07
C ARG A 240 23.43 -17.77 8.98
N VAL A 241 23.31 -17.27 7.76
CA VAL A 241 22.98 -18.07 6.59
C VAL A 241 24.31 -18.49 5.92
N LYS A 242 24.46 -19.79 5.68
CA LYS A 242 25.59 -20.28 4.86
C LYS A 242 25.26 -20.04 3.39
N ALA A 243 26.14 -19.37 2.70
CA ALA A 243 26.09 -19.23 1.25
C ALA A 243 26.34 -20.58 0.56
#